data_5303a4f80e3e0f4bf37969c418482960
#
_entry.id   5303a4f80e3e0f4bf37969c418482960
#
_cell.length_a   1.000
_cell.length_b   1.000
_cell.length_c   1.000
_cell.angle_alpha   90.00
_cell.angle_beta   90.00
_cell.angle_gamma   90.00
#
_symmetry.space_group_name_H-M   'P 1'
#
loop_
_entity.id
_entity.type
_entity.pdbx_description
1 polymer ?
#
loop_
_entity_poly.entity_id
_entity_poly.type
_entity_poly.pdbx_seq_one_letter_code
_entity_poly.pdbx_strand_id
1 'polypeptide(L)'
;MTTVIRSALATSIGAAMLLLSACGGQDQAPASDAGPASASAVGMIQIDGSSTVYPITEAVAEEFQGANQGKIKVTVGVSGTGGGFKKFCRGELDIANASRPIQKSEMEACAAAGVRYFEIPIAYDALTVVVHPDNPLNSISIADLRTMWAPEAQGKIMRWNQVNPAFQDADLKLYGAGSDSGTFDYFTEAVVGKAKSSRGDFTASEDDNTLVQGVSQDVQSIGYFGFAYYFENRDKLKALAIQASPDSAPVPPTPETVIDGTYMPLARPLFVYVSDKAWARPEIKNLLNFYLDNAQSLVGEVGFVPLPQSAYAIVRKHLDDGKMGTVFGGEPATAITIEELLRREAAL
;
A
#
# COMPACT_ATOMS: atom_id res chain seq x y z
N MET A 1 -12.51 -53.59 -25.84
CA MET A 1 -11.74 -53.75 -27.08
C MET A 1 -10.52 -52.87 -26.92
N THR A 2 -9.43 -53.48 -26.43
CA THR A 2 -8.24 -53.93 -27.14
C THR A 2 -7.47 -52.78 -27.78
N THR A 3 -6.24 -52.39 -27.48
CA THR A 3 -5.05 -53.27 -27.40
C THR A 3 -3.88 -52.47 -26.81
N VAL A 4 -3.14 -53.12 -25.93
CA VAL A 4 -1.82 -52.82 -25.37
C VAL A 4 -0.73 -53.19 -26.41
N ILE A 5 0.36 -52.43 -26.53
CA ILE A 5 1.65 -52.94 -26.96
C ILE A 5 2.78 -52.33 -26.12
N ARG A 6 3.51 -53.22 -25.46
CA ARG A 6 4.84 -53.08 -24.83
C ARG A 6 5.94 -53.54 -25.80
N SER A 7 7.14 -52.94 -25.70
CA SER A 7 8.47 -53.57 -25.95
C SER A 7 9.52 -52.54 -25.52
N ALA A 8 10.39 -52.66 -24.64
CA ALA A 8 11.38 -53.60 -24.07
C ALA A 8 12.69 -53.71 -24.86
N LEU A 9 13.77 -53.46 -24.14
CA LEU A 9 15.18 -53.89 -24.18
C LEU A 9 16.09 -53.42 -25.34
N ALA A 10 17.29 -52.88 -25.06
CA ALA A 10 18.49 -53.65 -24.85
C ALA A 10 19.71 -52.83 -24.44
N THR A 11 20.41 -53.33 -23.49
CA THR A 11 21.75 -53.10 -22.93
C THR A 11 22.88 -53.28 -23.94
N SER A 12 23.99 -52.53 -23.82
CA SER A 12 25.32 -53.03 -24.07
C SER A 12 26.42 -52.26 -23.32
N ILE A 13 27.18 -53.04 -22.59
CA ILE A 13 28.40 -52.76 -21.81
C ILE A 13 29.59 -52.80 -22.77
N GLY A 14 30.56 -51.93 -22.60
CA GLY A 14 31.86 -52.03 -23.25
C GLY A 14 32.94 -51.30 -22.46
N ALA A 15 33.81 -52.08 -21.83
CA ALA A 15 34.93 -51.64 -21.00
C ALA A 15 36.28 -51.70 -21.75
N ALA A 16 37.28 -51.05 -21.15
CA ALA A 16 38.74 -51.22 -21.31
C ALA A 16 39.41 -50.37 -22.40
N MET A 17 40.60 -49.81 -22.31
CA MET A 17 41.79 -50.08 -21.51
C MET A 17 42.76 -48.88 -21.57
N LEU A 18 43.59 -48.80 -20.55
CA LEU A 18 44.77 -47.94 -20.33
C LEU A 18 45.80 -47.99 -21.49
N LEU A 19 46.50 -46.86 -21.68
CA LEU A 19 47.97 -46.86 -21.96
C LEU A 19 48.59 -45.55 -21.46
N LEU A 20 49.60 -45.71 -20.62
CA LEU A 20 50.58 -44.70 -20.20
C LEU A 20 51.53 -44.35 -21.36
N SER A 21 51.93 -43.07 -21.45
CA SER A 21 53.27 -42.71 -21.95
C SER A 21 53.69 -41.38 -21.40
N ALA A 22 54.94 -41.33 -21.01
CA ALA A 22 55.63 -40.34 -20.20
C ALA A 22 56.30 -39.22 -21.00
N CYS A 23 56.61 -38.14 -20.26
CA CYS A 23 57.75 -37.19 -20.38
C CYS A 23 57.84 -36.27 -21.60
N GLY A 24 57.81 -34.99 -21.30
CA GLY A 24 58.34 -33.91 -22.11
C GLY A 24 58.09 -32.55 -21.38
N GLY A 25 59.13 -32.08 -20.63
CA GLY A 25 59.07 -30.80 -19.96
C GLY A 25 59.13 -29.64 -20.97
N GLN A 26 58.37 -28.62 -20.73
CA GLN A 26 58.61 -27.28 -21.25
C GLN A 26 58.11 -26.26 -20.24
N ASP A 27 59.01 -25.30 -19.96
CA ASP A 27 58.75 -24.16 -19.11
C ASP A 27 57.50 -23.38 -19.52
N GLN A 28 56.47 -23.37 -18.68
CA GLN A 28 55.36 -22.43 -18.77
C GLN A 28 55.50 -21.35 -17.70
N ALA A 29 55.51 -20.09 -18.18
CA ALA A 29 55.38 -18.92 -17.37
C ALA A 29 54.12 -18.98 -16.48
N PRO A 30 54.09 -18.37 -15.29
CA PRO A 30 52.92 -18.43 -14.42
C PRO A 30 51.72 -17.78 -15.09
N ALA A 31 50.70 -18.57 -15.39
CA ALA A 31 49.38 -18.10 -15.74
C ALA A 31 48.84 -17.33 -14.51
N SER A 32 48.54 -16.07 -14.72
CA SER A 32 47.79 -15.26 -13.76
C SER A 32 46.48 -15.99 -13.46
N ASP A 33 46.35 -16.49 -12.28
CA ASP A 33 45.13 -17.00 -11.71
C ASP A 33 44.14 -15.83 -11.56
N ALA A 34 43.40 -15.55 -12.63
CA ALA A 34 42.20 -14.74 -12.51
C ALA A 34 41.19 -15.60 -11.72
N GLY A 35 41.25 -15.47 -10.41
CA GLY A 35 40.27 -16.04 -9.52
C GLY A 35 38.85 -15.67 -10.03
N PRO A 36 37.87 -16.56 -9.83
CA PRO A 36 36.50 -16.25 -10.25
C PRO A 36 36.12 -14.90 -9.68
N ALA A 37 35.71 -13.98 -10.58
CA ALA A 37 35.16 -12.69 -10.19
C ALA A 37 34.10 -12.99 -9.13
N SER A 38 34.33 -12.54 -7.92
CA SER A 38 33.39 -12.67 -6.82
C SER A 38 32.08 -12.08 -7.30
N ALA A 39 31.08 -12.93 -7.55
CA ALA A 39 29.74 -12.47 -7.84
C ALA A 39 29.36 -11.55 -6.69
N SER A 40 29.29 -10.25 -6.94
CA SER A 40 28.89 -9.27 -5.93
C SER A 40 27.60 -9.79 -5.31
N ALA A 41 27.60 -10.02 -4.02
CA ALA A 41 26.40 -10.47 -3.30
C ALA A 41 25.27 -9.49 -3.64
N VAL A 42 24.21 -9.99 -4.22
CA VAL A 42 23.02 -9.19 -4.54
C VAL A 42 22.44 -8.70 -3.22
N GLY A 43 22.47 -7.39 -2.99
CA GLY A 43 21.78 -6.81 -1.83
C GLY A 43 20.30 -7.16 -1.89
N MET A 44 19.74 -7.61 -0.77
CA MET A 44 18.32 -7.90 -0.65
C MET A 44 17.67 -6.96 0.36
N ILE A 45 16.53 -6.38 -0.03
CA ILE A 45 15.71 -5.53 0.82
C ILE A 45 14.35 -6.21 0.97
N GLN A 46 13.92 -6.37 2.23
CA GLN A 46 12.65 -7.01 2.59
C GLN A 46 11.66 -5.98 3.10
N ILE A 47 10.55 -5.82 2.40
CA ILE A 47 9.46 -4.92 2.72
C ILE A 47 8.17 -5.73 2.84
N ASP A 48 7.34 -5.44 3.82
CA ASP A 48 6.02 -6.06 3.95
C ASP A 48 5.09 -5.14 4.77
N GLY A 49 3.81 -5.36 4.72
CA GLY A 49 2.84 -4.64 5.55
C GLY A 49 1.55 -4.27 4.81
N SER A 50 1.20 -3.01 4.85
CA SER A 50 -0.06 -2.47 4.33
C SER A 50 -0.29 -2.76 2.85
N SER A 51 -1.45 -3.35 2.52
CA SER A 51 -1.94 -3.51 1.14
C SER A 51 -2.20 -2.16 0.46
N THR A 52 -2.61 -1.13 1.22
CA THR A 52 -2.81 0.23 0.70
C THR A 52 -1.50 0.86 0.23
N VAL A 53 -0.40 0.66 0.97
CA VAL A 53 0.92 1.23 0.64
C VAL A 53 1.64 0.39 -0.42
N TYR A 54 1.27 -0.89 -0.56
CA TYR A 54 1.90 -1.83 -1.48
C TYR A 54 2.08 -1.27 -2.90
N PRO A 55 1.06 -0.69 -3.58
CA PRO A 55 1.22 -0.21 -4.96
C PRO A 55 2.30 0.87 -5.09
N ILE A 56 2.40 1.78 -4.11
CA ILE A 56 3.43 2.83 -4.11
C ILE A 56 4.82 2.20 -3.97
N THR A 57 4.97 1.31 -2.98
CA THR A 57 6.26 0.67 -2.70
C THR A 57 6.68 -0.27 -3.82
N GLU A 58 5.73 -0.95 -4.48
CA GLU A 58 5.99 -1.81 -5.63
C GLU A 58 6.50 -0.99 -6.82
N ALA A 59 5.84 0.12 -7.17
CA ALA A 59 6.29 1.01 -8.24
C ALA A 59 7.70 1.56 -7.97
N VAL A 60 7.97 1.99 -6.73
CA VAL A 60 9.32 2.44 -6.32
C VAL A 60 10.34 1.30 -6.42
N ALA A 61 10.00 0.09 -5.98
CA ALA A 61 10.89 -1.06 -6.02
C ALA A 61 11.22 -1.49 -7.45
N GLU A 62 10.25 -1.46 -8.35
CA GLU A 62 10.43 -1.78 -9.78
C GLU A 62 11.38 -0.79 -10.44
N GLU A 63 11.10 0.50 -10.34
CA GLU A 63 11.92 1.56 -10.90
C GLU A 63 13.34 1.59 -10.31
N PHE A 64 13.47 1.42 -8.99
CA PHE A 64 14.75 1.34 -8.31
C PHE A 64 15.58 0.15 -8.78
N GLN A 65 14.98 -1.03 -8.92
CA GLN A 65 15.67 -2.22 -9.42
C GLN A 65 16.13 -2.03 -10.87
N GLY A 66 15.30 -1.39 -11.70
CA GLY A 66 15.66 -1.00 -13.07
C GLY A 66 16.88 -0.07 -13.10
N ALA A 67 16.85 1.00 -12.31
CA ALA A 67 17.94 1.99 -12.21
C ALA A 67 19.26 1.36 -11.71
N ASN A 68 19.18 0.36 -10.83
CA ASN A 68 20.34 -0.37 -10.28
C ASN A 68 20.76 -1.60 -11.11
N GLN A 69 20.18 -1.80 -12.30
CA GLN A 69 20.49 -2.95 -13.18
C GLN A 69 20.35 -4.31 -12.46
N GLY A 70 19.39 -4.44 -11.53
CA GLY A 70 19.12 -5.65 -10.76
C GLY A 70 20.20 -6.04 -9.73
N LYS A 71 21.15 -5.17 -9.43
CA LYS A 71 22.21 -5.42 -8.41
C LYS A 71 21.65 -5.44 -6.98
N ILE A 72 20.51 -4.81 -6.74
CA ILE A 72 19.81 -4.80 -5.47
C ILE A 72 18.41 -5.36 -5.76
N LYS A 73 18.01 -6.40 -5.01
CA LYS A 73 16.67 -6.97 -5.07
C LYS A 73 15.81 -6.40 -3.96
N VAL A 74 14.60 -5.98 -4.31
CA VAL A 74 13.57 -5.55 -3.37
C VAL A 74 12.41 -6.53 -3.45
N THR A 75 11.98 -7.04 -2.32
CA THR A 75 10.78 -7.87 -2.21
C THR A 75 9.73 -7.10 -1.42
N VAL A 76 8.53 -7.02 -1.94
CA VAL A 76 7.41 -6.34 -1.30
C VAL A 76 6.29 -7.35 -1.05
N GLY A 77 5.94 -7.56 0.22
CA GLY A 77 4.86 -8.44 0.63
C GLY A 77 3.63 -7.67 1.11
N VAL A 78 2.51 -8.40 1.28
CA VAL A 78 1.24 -7.86 1.77
C VAL A 78 0.75 -8.73 2.92
N SER A 79 0.87 -8.23 4.16
CA SER A 79 0.34 -8.91 5.34
C SER A 79 -0.56 -8.00 6.21
N GLY A 80 -0.91 -6.82 5.66
CA GLY A 80 -1.59 -5.75 6.37
C GLY A 80 -0.66 -4.99 7.33
N THR A 81 -1.04 -3.77 7.70
CA THR A 81 -0.21 -2.91 8.58
C THR A 81 0.20 -3.60 9.88
N GLY A 82 -0.75 -4.24 10.57
CA GLY A 82 -0.45 -4.95 11.83
C GLY A 82 0.40 -6.20 11.63
N GLY A 83 0.22 -6.92 10.51
CA GLY A 83 1.07 -8.05 10.11
C GLY A 83 2.51 -7.61 9.84
N GLY A 84 2.66 -6.50 9.10
CA GLY A 84 3.95 -5.86 8.85
C GLY A 84 4.67 -5.47 10.13
N PHE A 85 4.02 -4.77 11.05
CA PHE A 85 4.63 -4.39 12.33
C PHE A 85 5.05 -5.59 13.18
N LYS A 86 4.26 -6.67 13.19
CA LYS A 86 4.65 -7.90 13.90
C LYS A 86 5.96 -8.49 13.37
N LYS A 87 6.15 -8.57 12.06
CA LYS A 87 7.38 -9.04 11.42
C LYS A 87 8.52 -8.04 11.64
N PHE A 88 8.25 -6.75 11.47
CA PHE A 88 9.20 -5.67 11.62
C PHE A 88 9.80 -5.61 13.04
N CYS A 89 8.94 -5.66 14.07
CA CYS A 89 9.39 -5.65 15.46
C CYS A 89 10.12 -6.94 15.88
N ARG A 90 10.03 -8.04 15.09
CA ARG A 90 10.88 -9.24 15.27
C ARG A 90 12.19 -9.15 14.49
N GLY A 91 12.43 -8.06 13.74
CA GLY A 91 13.61 -7.87 12.92
C GLY A 91 13.64 -8.72 11.64
N GLU A 92 12.49 -9.17 11.16
CA GLU A 92 12.34 -9.98 9.94
C GLU A 92 12.25 -9.10 8.69
N LEU A 93 12.00 -7.80 8.84
CA LEU A 93 11.87 -6.82 7.75
C LEU A 93 12.87 -5.69 7.92
N ASP A 94 13.32 -5.16 6.79
CA ASP A 94 14.08 -3.92 6.72
C ASP A 94 13.14 -2.71 6.83
N ILE A 95 11.98 -2.81 6.15
CA ILE A 95 10.99 -1.74 6.03
C ILE A 95 9.58 -2.33 6.24
N ALA A 96 8.74 -1.64 7.01
CA ALA A 96 7.32 -1.95 7.12
C ALA A 96 6.46 -0.88 6.46
N ASN A 97 5.55 -1.29 5.57
CA ASN A 97 4.51 -0.44 5.00
C ASN A 97 3.37 -0.27 5.99
N ALA A 98 2.90 0.95 6.22
CA ALA A 98 1.83 1.22 7.18
C ALA A 98 0.83 2.27 6.68
N SER A 99 -0.45 1.98 6.79
CA SER A 99 -1.55 2.89 6.45
C SER A 99 -2.16 3.59 7.68
N ARG A 100 -1.44 3.56 8.78
CA ARG A 100 -1.65 4.28 10.03
C ARG A 100 -0.34 4.39 10.81
N PRO A 101 -0.25 5.31 11.78
CA PRO A 101 0.88 5.32 12.71
C PRO A 101 1.02 4.00 13.48
N ILE A 102 2.23 3.72 13.94
CA ILE A 102 2.52 2.60 14.84
C ILE A 102 1.74 2.77 16.14
N GLN A 103 1.09 1.71 16.60
CA GLN A 103 0.32 1.70 17.84
C GLN A 103 1.19 1.45 19.07
N LYS A 104 0.71 1.83 20.26
CA LYS A 104 1.45 1.68 21.52
C LYS A 104 1.91 0.24 21.77
N SER A 105 1.05 -0.75 21.55
CA SER A 105 1.41 -2.17 21.70
C SER A 105 2.49 -2.63 20.72
N GLU A 106 2.53 -2.06 19.51
CA GLU A 106 3.56 -2.33 18.51
C GLU A 106 4.88 -1.64 18.89
N MET A 107 4.81 -0.40 19.39
CA MET A 107 5.99 0.30 19.95
C MET A 107 6.62 -0.48 21.09
N GLU A 108 5.80 -1.00 22.01
CA GLU A 108 6.26 -1.84 23.13
C GLU A 108 6.92 -3.14 22.64
N ALA A 109 6.34 -3.79 21.62
CA ALA A 109 6.91 -4.99 21.02
C ALA A 109 8.25 -4.71 20.32
N CYS A 110 8.37 -3.63 19.55
CA CYS A 110 9.63 -3.21 18.94
C CYS A 110 10.70 -2.89 20.00
N ALA A 111 10.33 -2.14 21.03
CA ALA A 111 11.25 -1.79 22.14
C ALA A 111 11.76 -3.03 22.89
N ALA A 112 10.87 -4.00 23.18
CA ALA A 112 11.24 -5.25 23.82
C ALA A 112 12.21 -6.09 22.99
N ALA A 113 12.15 -6.01 21.65
CA ALA A 113 13.05 -6.67 20.71
C ALA A 113 14.32 -5.83 20.38
N GLY A 114 14.46 -4.62 20.94
CA GLY A 114 15.56 -3.73 20.64
C GLY A 114 15.55 -3.17 19.21
N VAL A 115 14.38 -3.08 18.58
CA VAL A 115 14.20 -2.48 17.26
C VAL A 115 13.81 -1.01 17.42
N ARG A 116 14.69 -0.12 16.97
CA ARG A 116 14.41 1.31 16.81
C ARG A 116 14.09 1.58 15.35
N TYR A 117 13.37 2.65 15.06
CA TYR A 117 12.89 2.91 13.72
C TYR A 117 12.74 4.40 13.43
N PHE A 118 12.73 4.71 12.13
CA PHE A 118 12.30 5.98 11.57
C PHE A 118 10.87 5.83 11.07
N GLU A 119 10.01 6.78 11.37
CA GLU A 119 8.67 6.95 10.79
C GLU A 119 8.77 7.90 9.61
N ILE A 120 8.32 7.49 8.45
CA ILE A 120 8.49 8.23 7.20
C ILE A 120 7.12 8.37 6.53
N PRO A 121 6.46 9.52 6.61
CA PRO A 121 5.27 9.80 5.82
C PRO A 121 5.65 9.87 4.34
N ILE A 122 4.87 9.21 3.48
CA ILE A 122 5.18 9.07 2.05
C ILE A 122 4.09 9.61 1.11
N ALA A 123 2.84 9.59 1.54
CA ALA A 123 1.69 9.96 0.72
C ALA A 123 0.45 10.21 1.59
N TYR A 124 -0.62 10.69 0.98
CA TYR A 124 -1.98 10.60 1.51
C TYR A 124 -2.82 9.65 0.67
N ASP A 125 -3.59 8.81 1.37
CA ASP A 125 -4.69 8.05 0.81
C ASP A 125 -5.98 8.86 0.96
N ALA A 126 -6.81 8.88 -0.08
CA ALA A 126 -8.13 9.49 -0.04
C ALA A 126 -9.13 8.56 -0.71
N LEU A 127 -10.24 8.33 -0.03
CA LEU A 127 -11.37 7.57 -0.54
C LEU A 127 -12.46 8.51 -1.05
N THR A 128 -12.95 8.25 -2.24
CA THR A 128 -14.05 9.01 -2.81
C THR A 128 -15.34 8.20 -2.78
N VAL A 129 -16.39 8.78 -2.22
CA VAL A 129 -17.74 8.24 -2.32
C VAL A 129 -18.41 8.88 -3.54
N VAL A 130 -18.87 8.05 -4.45
CA VAL A 130 -19.38 8.48 -5.77
C VAL A 130 -20.76 7.96 -6.05
N VAL A 131 -21.50 8.72 -6.86
CA VAL A 131 -22.80 8.37 -7.42
C VAL A 131 -22.82 8.69 -8.92
N HIS A 132 -23.85 8.24 -9.61
CA HIS A 132 -24.12 8.65 -10.98
C HIS A 132 -24.31 10.19 -11.06
N PRO A 133 -23.89 10.88 -12.15
CA PRO A 133 -24.05 12.35 -12.26
C PRO A 133 -25.48 12.86 -12.03
N ASP A 134 -26.48 12.11 -12.49
CA ASP A 134 -27.92 12.46 -12.35
C ASP A 134 -28.52 12.07 -10.99
N ASN A 135 -27.75 11.45 -10.08
CA ASN A 135 -28.22 11.20 -8.71
C ASN A 135 -28.46 12.55 -8.00
N PRO A 136 -29.59 12.75 -7.28
CA PRO A 136 -29.92 14.05 -6.69
C PRO A 136 -29.02 14.47 -5.53
N LEU A 137 -28.27 13.53 -4.89
CA LEU A 137 -27.41 13.83 -3.75
C LEU A 137 -26.16 14.59 -4.18
N ASN A 138 -25.74 15.56 -3.35
CA ASN A 138 -24.48 16.28 -3.48
C ASN A 138 -23.55 16.08 -2.27
N SER A 139 -24.10 15.58 -1.18
CA SER A 139 -23.34 15.29 0.05
C SER A 139 -23.96 14.11 0.78
N ILE A 140 -23.15 13.49 1.65
CA ILE A 140 -23.59 12.40 2.51
C ILE A 140 -22.83 12.45 3.83
N SER A 141 -23.48 12.08 4.93
CA SER A 141 -22.81 12.03 6.23
C SER A 141 -22.12 10.66 6.46
N ILE A 142 -21.10 10.65 7.32
CA ILE A 142 -20.49 9.39 7.80
C ILE A 142 -21.54 8.52 8.50
N ALA A 143 -22.51 9.12 9.18
CA ALA A 143 -23.61 8.39 9.82
C ALA A 143 -24.51 7.68 8.80
N ASP A 144 -24.84 8.33 7.67
CA ASP A 144 -25.60 7.73 6.58
C ASP A 144 -24.80 6.59 5.91
N LEU A 145 -23.50 6.81 5.65
CA LEU A 145 -22.61 5.77 5.12
C LEU A 145 -22.54 4.57 6.07
N ARG A 146 -22.43 4.80 7.37
CA ARG A 146 -22.45 3.72 8.37
C ARG A 146 -23.77 2.96 8.33
N THR A 147 -24.90 3.64 8.24
CA THR A 147 -26.23 3.02 8.10
C THR A 147 -26.31 2.13 6.87
N MET A 148 -25.69 2.55 5.75
CA MET A 148 -25.63 1.76 4.52
C MET A 148 -24.74 0.52 4.61
N TRP A 149 -23.53 0.68 5.20
CA TRP A 149 -22.43 -0.28 5.02
C TRP A 149 -22.17 -1.16 6.24
N ALA A 150 -22.75 -0.86 7.40
CA ALA A 150 -22.58 -1.69 8.60
C ALA A 150 -23.13 -3.12 8.38
N PRO A 151 -22.57 -4.15 9.05
CA PRO A 151 -23.02 -5.53 8.91
C PRO A 151 -24.53 -5.71 9.20
N GLU A 152 -25.06 -4.90 10.09
CA GLU A 152 -26.48 -4.93 10.49
C GLU A 152 -27.43 -4.47 9.38
N ALA A 153 -26.92 -3.77 8.37
CA ALA A 153 -27.69 -3.30 7.21
C ALA A 153 -28.01 -4.42 6.23
N GLN A 154 -27.26 -5.53 6.29
CA GLN A 154 -27.40 -6.63 5.33
C GLN A 154 -28.82 -7.18 5.28
N GLY A 155 -29.42 -7.19 4.06
CA GLY A 155 -30.78 -7.63 3.81
C GLY A 155 -31.90 -6.74 4.40
N LYS A 156 -31.54 -5.61 5.04
CA LYS A 156 -32.50 -4.70 5.68
C LYS A 156 -32.55 -3.32 5.01
N ILE A 157 -31.40 -2.73 4.77
CA ILE A 157 -31.30 -1.40 4.12
C ILE A 157 -31.09 -1.64 2.63
N MET A 158 -32.19 -1.61 1.90
CA MET A 158 -32.24 -1.89 0.45
C MET A 158 -32.71 -0.68 -0.36
N ARG A 159 -33.12 0.41 0.31
CA ARG A 159 -33.63 1.64 -0.32
C ARG A 159 -32.95 2.85 0.28
N TRP A 160 -32.80 3.90 -0.52
CA TRP A 160 -32.20 5.16 -0.11
C TRP A 160 -32.92 5.81 1.08
N ASN A 161 -34.25 5.87 1.06
CA ASN A 161 -35.04 6.45 2.15
C ASN A 161 -35.02 5.65 3.47
N GLN A 162 -34.54 4.41 3.45
CA GLN A 162 -34.28 3.64 4.67
C GLN A 162 -32.97 4.08 5.36
N VAL A 163 -32.04 4.65 4.59
CA VAL A 163 -30.80 5.22 5.14
C VAL A 163 -31.11 6.55 5.81
N ASN A 164 -31.78 7.44 5.07
CA ASN A 164 -32.21 8.75 5.55
C ASN A 164 -33.56 9.08 4.91
N PRO A 165 -34.60 9.38 5.68
CA PRO A 165 -35.94 9.72 5.15
C PRO A 165 -35.96 10.88 4.16
N ALA A 166 -34.93 11.76 4.18
CA ALA A 166 -34.78 12.85 3.23
C ALA A 166 -34.29 12.40 1.84
N PHE A 167 -33.78 11.19 1.71
CA PHE A 167 -33.32 10.66 0.42
C PHE A 167 -34.47 10.14 -0.41
N GLN A 168 -34.21 9.92 -1.69
CA GLN A 168 -35.21 9.44 -2.66
C GLN A 168 -35.79 8.08 -2.26
N ASP A 169 -37.05 7.83 -2.57
CA ASP A 169 -37.66 6.51 -2.43
C ASP A 169 -37.31 5.65 -3.66
N ALA A 170 -36.12 5.11 -3.68
CA ALA A 170 -35.55 4.31 -4.76
C ALA A 170 -34.71 3.17 -4.21
N ASP A 171 -34.46 2.16 -5.03
CA ASP A 171 -33.58 1.04 -4.66
C ASP A 171 -32.16 1.54 -4.42
N LEU A 172 -31.46 0.94 -3.46
CA LEU A 172 -30.08 1.25 -3.12
C LEU A 172 -29.15 0.18 -3.70
N LYS A 173 -28.29 0.56 -4.64
CA LYS A 173 -27.28 -0.33 -5.22
C LYS A 173 -25.90 0.09 -4.77
N LEU A 174 -25.21 -0.84 -4.15
CA LEU A 174 -23.94 -0.59 -3.49
C LEU A 174 -22.78 -1.23 -4.28
N TYR A 175 -21.74 -0.45 -4.51
CA TYR A 175 -20.48 -0.86 -5.15
C TYR A 175 -19.32 -0.50 -4.23
N GLY A 176 -18.39 -1.41 -4.05
CA GLY A 176 -17.25 -1.15 -3.16
C GLY A 176 -16.09 -2.08 -3.40
N ALA A 177 -14.94 -1.70 -2.86
CA ALA A 177 -13.74 -2.51 -2.93
C ALA A 177 -13.94 -3.89 -2.31
N GLY A 178 -13.26 -4.88 -2.85
CA GLY A 178 -13.28 -6.25 -2.35
C GLY A 178 -12.52 -6.43 -1.04
N SER A 179 -12.71 -7.58 -0.40
CA SER A 179 -12.20 -7.86 0.96
C SER A 179 -10.69 -7.92 1.07
N ASP A 180 -9.97 -8.05 -0.04
CA ASP A 180 -8.51 -8.09 -0.09
C ASP A 180 -7.90 -6.70 -0.34
N SER A 181 -8.74 -5.71 -0.62
CA SER A 181 -8.34 -4.32 -0.88
C SER A 181 -8.04 -3.54 0.41
N GLY A 182 -6.95 -2.80 0.42
CA GLY A 182 -6.66 -1.83 1.47
C GLY A 182 -7.68 -0.68 1.54
N THR A 183 -8.35 -0.40 0.43
CA THR A 183 -9.48 0.54 0.34
C THR A 183 -10.67 0.06 1.15
N PHE A 184 -11.00 -1.24 1.08
CA PHE A 184 -12.04 -1.86 1.91
C PHE A 184 -11.72 -1.77 3.41
N ASP A 185 -10.49 -2.11 3.78
CA ASP A 185 -10.05 -2.05 5.17
C ASP A 185 -10.21 -0.64 5.75
N TYR A 186 -9.74 0.35 4.99
CA TYR A 186 -9.81 1.75 5.41
C TYR A 186 -11.24 2.29 5.44
N PHE A 187 -12.04 2.05 4.39
CA PHE A 187 -13.42 2.50 4.37
C PHE A 187 -14.20 1.95 5.57
N THR A 188 -14.09 0.65 5.83
CA THR A 188 -14.80 0.01 6.94
C THR A 188 -14.30 0.52 8.30
N GLU A 189 -13.00 0.80 8.45
CA GLU A 189 -12.46 1.41 9.67
C GLU A 189 -13.00 2.84 9.86
N ALA A 190 -12.94 3.67 8.84
CA ALA A 190 -13.35 5.08 8.92
C ALA A 190 -14.86 5.26 9.09
N VAL A 191 -15.68 4.43 8.43
CA VAL A 191 -17.14 4.57 8.37
C VAL A 191 -17.82 3.72 9.44
N VAL A 192 -17.43 2.46 9.59
CA VAL A 192 -18.08 1.51 10.51
C VAL A 192 -17.38 1.47 11.87
N GLY A 193 -16.11 1.91 11.93
CA GLY A 193 -15.32 1.95 13.16
C GLY A 193 -14.50 0.69 13.40
N LYS A 194 -14.47 -0.24 12.43
CA LYS A 194 -13.67 -1.47 12.52
C LYS A 194 -13.32 -1.95 11.11
N ALA A 195 -12.02 -2.09 10.85
CA ALA A 195 -11.54 -2.66 9.59
C ALA A 195 -12.15 -4.03 9.30
N LYS A 196 -12.48 -4.26 8.04
CA LYS A 196 -13.13 -5.49 7.52
C LYS A 196 -14.54 -5.76 8.05
N SER A 197 -15.17 -4.81 8.71
CA SER A 197 -16.55 -4.93 9.22
C SER A 197 -17.53 -4.28 8.23
N SER A 198 -18.22 -5.08 7.43
CA SER A 198 -19.16 -4.61 6.41
C SER A 198 -20.29 -5.61 6.17
N ARG A 199 -21.40 -5.14 5.58
CA ARG A 199 -22.35 -6.04 4.91
C ARG A 199 -21.67 -6.74 3.74
N GLY A 200 -22.21 -7.90 3.31
CA GLY A 200 -21.67 -8.67 2.19
C GLY A 200 -22.54 -8.69 0.95
N ASP A 201 -23.72 -8.05 0.97
CA ASP A 201 -24.70 -8.03 -0.12
C ASP A 201 -24.55 -6.79 -1.01
N PHE A 202 -23.35 -6.44 -1.37
CA PHE A 202 -23.01 -5.38 -2.31
C PHE A 202 -22.17 -5.94 -3.47
N THR A 203 -22.03 -5.20 -4.56
CA THR A 203 -21.12 -5.57 -5.65
C THR A 203 -19.70 -5.22 -5.26
N ALA A 204 -18.91 -6.24 -4.94
CA ALA A 204 -17.51 -6.12 -4.57
C ALA A 204 -16.60 -6.35 -5.77
N SER A 205 -15.52 -5.57 -5.91
CA SER A 205 -14.47 -5.80 -6.91
C SER A 205 -13.14 -5.31 -6.39
N GLU A 206 -12.06 -6.06 -6.72
CA GLU A 206 -10.68 -5.60 -6.53
C GLU A 206 -10.23 -4.68 -7.69
N ASP A 207 -10.98 -4.67 -8.80
CA ASP A 207 -10.75 -3.77 -9.93
C ASP A 207 -11.70 -2.58 -9.83
N ASP A 208 -11.16 -1.42 -9.49
CA ASP A 208 -11.89 -0.16 -9.35
C ASP A 208 -12.56 0.27 -10.66
N ASN A 209 -12.04 -0.11 -11.84
CA ASN A 209 -12.70 0.16 -13.11
C ASN A 209 -14.07 -0.53 -13.22
N THR A 210 -14.20 -1.73 -12.65
CA THR A 210 -15.49 -2.43 -12.54
C THR A 210 -16.47 -1.64 -11.67
N LEU A 211 -16.01 -1.05 -10.58
CA LEU A 211 -16.81 -0.21 -9.69
C LEU A 211 -17.24 1.09 -10.39
N VAL A 212 -16.30 1.74 -11.09
CA VAL A 212 -16.58 2.93 -11.93
C VAL A 212 -17.67 2.64 -12.93
N GLN A 213 -17.58 1.53 -13.68
CA GLN A 213 -18.60 1.13 -14.63
C GLN A 213 -19.97 0.91 -13.96
N GLY A 214 -19.98 0.18 -12.83
CA GLY A 214 -21.22 -0.11 -12.10
C GLY A 214 -21.94 1.15 -11.67
N VAL A 215 -21.21 2.12 -11.09
CA VAL A 215 -21.80 3.37 -10.62
C VAL A 215 -22.21 4.30 -11.77
N SER A 216 -21.42 4.37 -12.84
CA SER A 216 -21.71 5.25 -13.97
C SER A 216 -22.90 4.83 -14.83
N GLN A 217 -23.42 3.62 -14.67
CA GLN A 217 -24.54 3.09 -15.48
C GLN A 217 -25.89 3.11 -14.75
N ASP A 218 -25.92 3.43 -13.45
CA ASP A 218 -27.16 3.37 -12.68
C ASP A 218 -27.30 4.57 -11.72
N VAL A 219 -28.32 5.39 -11.96
CA VAL A 219 -28.63 6.59 -11.17
C VAL A 219 -28.85 6.27 -9.67
N GLN A 220 -29.24 5.04 -9.35
CA GLN A 220 -29.56 4.63 -7.98
C GLN A 220 -28.36 4.01 -7.25
N SER A 221 -27.20 3.96 -7.90
CA SER A 221 -26.00 3.41 -7.33
C SER A 221 -25.20 4.42 -6.52
N ILE A 222 -24.46 3.89 -5.55
CA ILE A 222 -23.41 4.57 -4.81
C ILE A 222 -22.24 3.61 -4.67
N GLY A 223 -21.02 4.15 -4.78
CA GLY A 223 -19.81 3.36 -4.62
C GLY A 223 -18.72 4.13 -3.88
N TYR A 224 -17.65 3.42 -3.50
CA TYR A 224 -16.44 4.03 -2.99
C TYR A 224 -15.20 3.33 -3.56
N PHE A 225 -14.18 4.11 -3.85
CA PHE A 225 -12.86 3.68 -4.33
C PHE A 225 -11.83 4.81 -4.20
N GLY A 226 -10.59 4.55 -4.62
CA GLY A 226 -9.50 5.51 -4.53
C GLY A 226 -9.73 6.78 -5.35
N PHE A 227 -9.24 7.90 -4.84
CA PHE A 227 -9.43 9.25 -5.41
C PHE A 227 -8.99 9.35 -6.88
N ALA A 228 -7.91 8.66 -7.28
CA ALA A 228 -7.42 8.70 -8.66
C ALA A 228 -8.46 8.19 -9.67
N TYR A 229 -9.11 7.08 -9.38
CA TYR A 229 -10.13 6.52 -10.26
C TYR A 229 -11.32 7.46 -10.44
N TYR A 230 -11.74 8.15 -9.37
CA TYR A 230 -12.73 9.22 -9.50
C TYR A 230 -12.19 10.36 -10.38
N PHE A 231 -10.98 10.83 -10.12
CA PHE A 231 -10.41 11.97 -10.82
C PHE A 231 -10.27 11.73 -12.33
N GLU A 232 -9.89 10.52 -12.72
CA GLU A 232 -9.83 10.10 -14.13
C GLU A 232 -11.21 9.93 -14.80
N ASN A 233 -12.25 9.66 -14.00
CA ASN A 233 -13.62 9.41 -14.49
C ASN A 233 -14.65 10.45 -14.02
N ARG A 234 -14.21 11.67 -13.69
CA ARG A 234 -15.07 12.75 -13.16
C ARG A 234 -16.12 13.25 -14.17
N ASP A 235 -15.98 12.90 -15.43
CA ASP A 235 -16.98 13.14 -16.48
C ASP A 235 -18.17 12.15 -16.44
N LYS A 236 -17.98 10.99 -15.81
CA LYS A 236 -18.97 9.90 -15.71
C LYS A 236 -19.51 9.71 -14.29
N LEU A 237 -18.92 10.35 -13.31
CA LEU A 237 -19.20 10.17 -11.89
C LEU A 237 -19.36 11.51 -11.18
N LYS A 238 -20.19 11.53 -10.16
CA LYS A 238 -20.29 12.64 -9.22
C LYS A 238 -19.79 12.22 -7.85
N ALA A 239 -18.76 12.90 -7.34
CA ALA A 239 -18.30 12.73 -5.97
C ALA A 239 -19.25 13.41 -4.99
N LEU A 240 -19.54 12.76 -3.88
CA LEU A 240 -20.29 13.34 -2.78
C LEU A 240 -19.35 14.06 -1.81
N ALA A 241 -19.72 15.25 -1.40
CA ALA A 241 -19.08 15.91 -0.28
C ALA A 241 -19.39 15.16 1.03
N ILE A 242 -18.38 14.95 1.87
CA ILE A 242 -18.51 14.17 3.12
C ILE A 242 -18.75 15.09 4.30
N GLN A 243 -19.83 14.83 5.03
CA GLN A 243 -20.12 15.44 6.31
C GLN A 243 -19.59 14.54 7.43
N ALA A 244 -18.49 14.94 8.05
CA ALA A 244 -17.78 14.13 9.06
C ALA A 244 -18.57 14.00 10.37
N SER A 245 -19.30 15.06 10.79
CA SER A 245 -20.13 15.09 11.99
C SER A 245 -21.40 15.92 11.75
N PRO A 246 -22.43 15.82 12.60
CA PRO A 246 -23.66 16.58 12.43
C PRO A 246 -23.47 18.11 12.36
N ASP A 247 -22.44 18.62 13.01
CA ASP A 247 -22.16 20.06 13.10
C ASP A 247 -21.14 20.54 12.05
N SER A 248 -20.56 19.64 11.24
CA SER A 248 -19.59 19.99 10.20
C SER A 248 -20.26 20.31 8.88
N ALA A 249 -19.68 21.23 8.12
CA ALA A 249 -20.05 21.41 6.72
C ALA A 249 -19.56 20.21 5.88
N PRO A 250 -20.30 19.78 4.83
CA PRO A 250 -19.82 18.79 3.89
C PRO A 250 -18.59 19.29 3.12
N VAL A 251 -17.56 18.46 3.02
CA VAL A 251 -16.29 18.76 2.35
C VAL A 251 -16.15 17.88 1.10
N PRO A 252 -15.91 18.45 -0.10
CA PRO A 252 -15.68 17.66 -1.32
C PRO A 252 -14.29 17.03 -1.34
N PRO A 253 -14.11 15.87 -2.02
CA PRO A 253 -12.79 15.28 -2.22
C PRO A 253 -12.05 16.04 -3.34
N THR A 254 -11.12 16.89 -2.95
CA THR A 254 -10.19 17.56 -3.86
C THR A 254 -8.76 17.40 -3.38
N PRO A 255 -7.74 17.53 -4.25
CA PRO A 255 -6.36 17.49 -3.79
C PRO A 255 -6.10 18.47 -2.63
N GLU A 256 -6.67 19.68 -2.70
CA GLU A 256 -6.50 20.71 -1.70
C GLU A 256 -7.09 20.28 -0.35
N THR A 257 -8.34 19.75 -0.33
CA THR A 257 -9.01 19.33 0.91
C THR A 257 -8.42 18.05 1.52
N VAL A 258 -7.77 17.23 0.72
CA VAL A 258 -6.96 16.10 1.19
C VAL A 258 -5.65 16.59 1.81
N ILE A 259 -4.97 17.52 1.14
CA ILE A 259 -3.69 18.08 1.58
C ILE A 259 -3.85 18.93 2.84
N ASP A 260 -4.88 19.76 2.93
CA ASP A 260 -5.14 20.59 4.12
C ASP A 260 -5.81 19.83 5.26
N GLY A 261 -6.14 18.54 5.06
CA GLY A 261 -6.71 17.65 6.08
C GLY A 261 -8.16 17.94 6.41
N THR A 262 -8.88 18.75 5.61
CA THR A 262 -10.31 19.02 5.83
C THR A 262 -11.21 17.89 5.32
N TYR A 263 -10.75 17.09 4.33
CA TYR A 263 -11.48 15.93 3.83
C TYR A 263 -11.34 14.72 4.77
N MET A 264 -11.93 14.82 5.95
CA MET A 264 -11.88 13.78 6.99
C MET A 264 -13.25 13.14 7.20
N PRO A 265 -13.32 11.85 7.62
CA PRO A 265 -12.22 10.93 7.93
C PRO A 265 -11.75 10.09 6.74
N LEU A 266 -12.09 10.43 5.50
CA LEU A 266 -11.78 9.64 4.31
C LEU A 266 -10.43 10.00 3.66
N ALA A 267 -9.58 10.75 4.36
CA ALA A 267 -8.17 10.97 4.00
C ALA A 267 -7.27 10.62 5.20
N ARG A 268 -6.12 10.00 4.92
CA ARG A 268 -5.14 9.61 5.93
C ARG A 268 -3.70 9.62 5.39
N PRO A 269 -2.70 9.92 6.22
CA PRO A 269 -1.31 9.77 5.83
C PRO A 269 -0.90 8.29 5.75
N LEU A 270 -0.03 8.00 4.80
CA LEU A 270 0.60 6.69 4.61
C LEU A 270 2.08 6.78 4.99
N PHE A 271 2.63 5.69 5.51
CA PHE A 271 3.97 5.65 6.06
C PHE A 271 4.77 4.44 5.58
N VAL A 272 6.08 4.59 5.60
CA VAL A 272 7.02 3.48 5.71
C VAL A 272 7.83 3.62 6.98
N TYR A 273 8.09 2.49 7.66
CA TYR A 273 8.93 2.42 8.86
C TYR A 273 10.21 1.68 8.54
N VAL A 274 11.33 2.28 8.86
CA VAL A 274 12.67 1.74 8.55
C VAL A 274 13.40 1.46 9.84
N SER A 275 13.92 0.23 10.02
CA SER A 275 14.69 -0.09 11.22
C SER A 275 16.06 0.61 11.21
N ASP A 276 16.56 0.96 12.38
CA ASP A 276 17.88 1.57 12.55
C ASP A 276 19.02 0.69 12.00
N LYS A 277 18.87 -0.63 12.12
CA LYS A 277 19.81 -1.61 11.55
C LYS A 277 19.78 -1.60 10.02
N ALA A 278 18.58 -1.53 9.43
CA ALA A 278 18.43 -1.43 7.99
C ALA A 278 18.98 -0.09 7.48
N TRP A 279 18.68 1.03 8.14
CA TRP A 279 19.18 2.36 7.77
C TRP A 279 20.72 2.46 7.74
N ALA A 280 21.41 1.63 8.52
CA ALA A 280 22.89 1.58 8.49
C ALA A 280 23.43 1.02 7.15
N ARG A 281 22.62 0.33 6.35
CA ARG A 281 23.01 -0.34 5.10
C ARG A 281 22.92 0.64 3.92
N PRO A 282 23.97 0.71 3.06
CA PRO A 282 23.97 1.62 1.90
C PRO A 282 22.83 1.40 0.93
N GLU A 283 22.43 0.14 0.68
CA GLU A 283 21.33 -0.19 -0.24
C GLU A 283 19.97 0.33 0.25
N ILE A 284 19.75 0.36 1.56
CA ILE A 284 18.52 0.94 2.14
C ILE A 284 18.51 2.46 1.98
N LYS A 285 19.64 3.11 2.25
CA LYS A 285 19.78 4.56 2.02
C LYS A 285 19.53 4.93 0.56
N ASN A 286 20.09 4.13 -0.36
CA ASN A 286 19.87 4.34 -1.79
C ASN A 286 18.39 4.19 -2.18
N LEU A 287 17.70 3.14 -1.69
CA LEU A 287 16.28 2.94 -1.93
C LEU A 287 15.44 4.10 -1.37
N LEU A 288 15.67 4.51 -0.12
CA LEU A 288 14.88 5.58 0.49
C LEU A 288 15.14 6.94 -0.15
N ASN A 289 16.38 7.24 -0.55
CA ASN A 289 16.66 8.43 -1.32
C ASN A 289 15.93 8.41 -2.65
N PHE A 290 15.99 7.28 -3.38
CA PHE A 290 15.24 7.11 -4.63
C PHE A 290 13.74 7.26 -4.42
N TYR A 291 13.19 6.69 -3.33
CA TYR A 291 11.79 6.82 -2.96
C TYR A 291 11.38 8.28 -2.81
N LEU A 292 12.12 9.04 -1.97
CA LEU A 292 11.81 10.45 -1.70
C LEU A 292 12.04 11.36 -2.91
N ASP A 293 13.01 11.05 -3.78
CA ASP A 293 13.27 11.80 -4.99
C ASP A 293 12.18 11.64 -6.05
N ASN A 294 11.56 10.45 -6.11
CA ASN A 294 10.57 10.11 -7.13
C ASN A 294 9.13 10.06 -6.59
N ALA A 295 8.92 10.34 -5.29
CA ALA A 295 7.61 10.22 -4.66
C ALA A 295 6.54 11.09 -5.31
N GLN A 296 6.87 12.32 -5.77
CA GLN A 296 5.91 13.20 -6.45
C GLN A 296 5.30 12.55 -7.70
N SER A 297 6.10 11.87 -8.49
CA SER A 297 5.67 11.18 -9.71
C SER A 297 4.99 9.85 -9.38
N LEU A 298 5.74 8.95 -8.74
CA LEU A 298 5.30 7.56 -8.54
C LEU A 298 4.07 7.43 -7.65
N VAL A 299 3.91 8.27 -6.62
CA VAL A 299 2.71 8.30 -5.79
C VAL A 299 1.49 8.72 -6.62
N GLY A 300 1.65 9.75 -7.47
CA GLY A 300 0.57 10.23 -8.35
C GLY A 300 0.19 9.20 -9.42
N GLU A 301 1.17 8.53 -10.02
CA GLU A 301 0.96 7.51 -11.06
C GLU A 301 0.16 6.31 -10.57
N VAL A 302 0.32 5.92 -9.30
CA VAL A 302 -0.46 4.83 -8.69
C VAL A 302 -1.72 5.30 -7.96
N GLY A 303 -2.10 6.57 -8.15
CA GLY A 303 -3.42 7.06 -7.75
C GLY A 303 -3.54 7.57 -6.33
N PHE A 304 -2.44 7.85 -5.65
CA PHE A 304 -2.44 8.49 -4.33
C PHE A 304 -2.07 9.97 -4.41
N VAL A 305 -2.28 10.70 -3.31
CA VAL A 305 -1.95 12.13 -3.24
C VAL A 305 -0.52 12.28 -2.68
N PRO A 306 0.44 12.79 -3.47
CA PRO A 306 1.80 12.98 -2.98
C PRO A 306 1.85 14.10 -1.94
N LEU A 307 2.80 13.99 -1.01
CA LEU A 307 3.10 15.07 -0.07
C LEU A 307 3.74 16.27 -0.81
N PRO A 308 3.64 17.49 -0.26
CA PRO A 308 4.42 18.61 -0.79
C PRO A 308 5.93 18.33 -0.74
N GLN A 309 6.68 18.90 -1.68
CA GLN A 309 8.14 18.71 -1.76
C GLN A 309 8.86 19.11 -0.44
N SER A 310 8.33 20.11 0.27
CA SER A 310 8.83 20.50 1.58
C SER A 310 8.73 19.40 2.63
N ALA A 311 7.71 18.54 2.54
CA ALA A 311 7.54 17.40 3.44
C ALA A 311 8.67 16.36 3.23
N TYR A 312 8.94 16.00 1.97
CA TYR A 312 10.03 15.06 1.67
C TYR A 312 11.40 15.61 2.08
N ALA A 313 11.61 16.94 2.00
CA ALA A 313 12.83 17.57 2.47
C ALA A 313 12.99 17.48 4.01
N ILE A 314 11.90 17.64 4.77
CA ILE A 314 11.89 17.46 6.23
C ILE A 314 12.19 16.00 6.58
N VAL A 315 11.52 15.05 5.94
CA VAL A 315 11.76 13.62 6.13
C VAL A 315 13.22 13.25 5.89
N ARG A 316 13.80 13.73 4.80
CA ARG A 316 15.22 13.51 4.48
C ARG A 316 16.12 14.03 5.60
N LYS A 317 15.85 15.25 6.08
CA LYS A 317 16.61 15.83 7.19
C LYS A 317 16.51 14.98 8.47
N HIS A 318 15.33 14.41 8.79
CA HIS A 318 15.17 13.52 9.95
C HIS A 318 16.02 12.25 9.83
N LEU A 319 16.06 11.64 8.64
CA LEU A 319 16.89 10.49 8.37
C LEU A 319 18.39 10.83 8.56
N ASP A 320 18.83 11.96 8.02
CA ASP A 320 20.23 12.43 8.11
C ASP A 320 20.61 12.80 9.54
N ASP A 321 19.71 13.43 10.29
CA ASP A 321 19.91 13.82 11.71
C ASP A 321 19.77 12.61 12.67
N GLY A 322 19.36 11.42 12.18
CA GLY A 322 19.16 10.22 13.00
C GLY A 322 17.97 10.31 13.95
N LYS A 323 16.95 11.10 13.64
CA LYS A 323 15.77 11.28 14.47
C LYS A 323 14.82 10.10 14.35
N MET A 324 14.72 9.29 15.40
CA MET A 324 13.97 8.04 15.46
C MET A 324 12.73 8.19 16.34
N GLY A 325 11.74 7.34 16.07
CA GLY A 325 10.51 7.26 16.83
C GLY A 325 9.29 7.62 15.98
N THR A 326 8.23 8.04 16.62
CA THR A 326 6.97 8.45 16.00
C THR A 326 6.50 9.78 16.58
N VAL A 327 5.92 10.63 15.74
CA VAL A 327 5.31 11.90 16.17
C VAL A 327 3.91 11.73 16.76
N PHE A 328 3.36 10.51 16.69
CA PHE A 328 2.01 10.20 17.15
C PHE A 328 1.96 9.58 18.55
N GLY A 329 3.09 9.13 19.10
CA GLY A 329 3.13 8.54 20.45
C GLY A 329 2.29 7.27 20.60
N GLY A 330 1.94 6.60 19.50
CA GLY A 330 1.06 5.42 19.50
C GLY A 330 -0.42 5.73 19.34
N GLU A 331 -0.79 7.00 19.16
CA GLU A 331 -2.16 7.46 18.92
C GLU A 331 -2.49 7.46 17.42
N PRO A 332 -3.78 7.33 17.04
CA PRO A 332 -4.20 7.39 15.64
C PRO A 332 -3.92 8.76 15.01
N ALA A 333 -3.60 8.76 13.72
CA ALA A 333 -3.50 9.98 12.90
C ALA A 333 -4.89 10.46 12.45
N THR A 334 -5.81 10.69 13.38
CA THR A 334 -7.14 11.19 13.04
C THR A 334 -7.11 12.71 12.86
N ALA A 335 -7.70 13.19 11.75
CA ALA A 335 -7.85 14.61 11.45
C ALA A 335 -6.53 15.41 11.51
N ILE A 336 -5.42 14.82 11.06
CA ILE A 336 -4.14 15.52 11.01
C ILE A 336 -3.95 16.15 9.62
N THR A 337 -3.68 17.45 9.59
CA THR A 337 -3.30 18.16 8.37
C THR A 337 -1.85 17.87 8.01
N ILE A 338 -1.47 18.05 6.74
CA ILE A 338 -0.05 17.98 6.34
C ILE A 338 0.79 18.97 7.13
N GLU A 339 0.31 20.20 7.32
CA GLU A 339 1.02 21.23 8.07
C GLU A 339 1.30 20.78 9.51
N GLU A 340 0.30 20.23 10.20
CA GLU A 340 0.45 19.72 11.56
C GLU A 340 1.37 18.49 11.61
N LEU A 341 1.28 17.57 10.63
CA LEU A 341 2.19 16.45 10.50
C LEU A 341 3.64 16.95 10.37
N LEU A 342 3.89 17.87 9.43
CA LEU A 342 5.23 18.45 9.22
C LEU A 342 5.74 19.20 10.44
N ARG A 343 4.86 19.90 11.17
CA ARG A 343 5.23 20.60 12.40
C ARG A 343 5.65 19.62 13.51
N ARG A 344 4.97 18.49 13.63
CA ARG A 344 5.32 17.44 14.59
C ARG A 344 6.63 16.76 14.17
N GLU A 345 6.75 16.43 12.90
CA GLU A 345 7.97 15.88 12.34
C GLU A 345 9.17 16.82 12.58
N ALA A 346 9.03 18.10 12.33
CA ALA A 346 10.12 19.06 12.57
C ALA A 346 10.49 19.20 14.06
N ALA A 347 9.62 18.79 14.98
CA ALA A 347 9.85 18.86 16.43
C ALA A 347 10.53 17.60 17.01
N LEU A 348 10.62 16.49 16.24
CA LEU A 348 11.41 15.31 16.61
C LEU A 348 12.90 15.68 16.66
#